data_ba36fdbcca4dff6cdf2f5da493374326
#
_entry.id   ba36fdbcca4dff6cdf2f5da493374326
#
_cell.length_a   1.000
_cell.length_b   1.000
_cell.length_c   1.000
_cell.angle_alpha   90.00
_cell.angle_beta   90.00
_cell.angle_gamma   90.00
#
_symmetry.space_group_name_H-M   'P 1'
#
loop_
_entity.id
_entity.type
_entity.pdbx_description
1 polymer ?
#
loop_
_entity_poly.entity_id
_entity_poly.type
_entity_poly.pdbx_seq_one_letter_code
_entity_poly.pdbx_strand_id
1 'polypeptide(L)' 'MSKTYNQGTKVKWNWGNGTGTGKVEKSYTEKVSRKIDGNEVTRNADDDNPAYYIEQDDGGHVLKSHSELEKA' A
#
# COMPACT_ATOMS: atom_id res chain seq x y z
N MET A 1 17.43 -10.04 1.89
CA MET A 1 16.28 -10.18 2.80
C MET A 1 15.29 -9.06 2.52
N SER A 2 14.08 -9.40 2.16
CA SER A 2 13.08 -8.41 1.88
C SER A 2 12.60 -7.74 3.15
N LYS A 3 12.29 -6.46 3.06
CA LYS A 3 11.69 -5.72 4.16
C LYS A 3 10.20 -5.60 3.87
N THR A 4 9.39 -5.89 4.86
CA THR A 4 7.95 -5.76 4.74
C THR A 4 7.41 -4.97 5.92
N TYR A 5 6.29 -4.29 5.68
CA TYR A 5 5.53 -3.69 6.76
C TYR A 5 4.49 -4.69 7.23
N ASN A 6 4.38 -4.86 8.53
CA ASN A 6 3.41 -5.77 9.12
C ASN A 6 2.02 -5.16 9.07
N GLN A 7 1.01 -6.02 9.14
CA GLN A 7 -0.38 -5.59 9.27
C GLN A 7 -0.48 -4.64 10.48
N GLY A 8 -1.15 -3.53 10.26
CA GLY A 8 -1.32 -2.51 11.30
C GLY A 8 -0.24 -1.45 11.34
N THR A 9 0.84 -1.62 10.56
CA THR A 9 1.90 -0.62 10.49
C THR A 9 1.37 0.64 9.83
N LYS A 10 1.64 1.79 10.44
CA LYS A 10 1.28 3.06 9.85
C LYS A 10 2.33 3.47 8.82
N VAL A 11 1.87 3.83 7.63
CA VAL A 11 2.72 4.20 6.50
C VAL A 11 2.24 5.50 5.90
N LYS A 12 3.11 6.12 5.11
CA LYS A 12 2.78 7.33 4.38
C LYS A 12 3.34 7.25 2.97
N TRP A 13 2.76 8.04 2.09
CA TRP A 13 3.20 8.14 0.69
C TRP A 13 2.92 9.53 0.17
N ASN A 14 3.64 9.93 -0.86
CA ASN A 14 3.43 11.23 -1.52
C ASN A 14 2.41 11.06 -2.65
N TRP A 15 1.51 12.01 -2.77
CA TRP A 15 0.60 12.08 -3.90
C TRP A 15 0.36 13.54 -4.25
N GLY A 16 0.46 13.87 -5.54
CA GLY A 16 0.25 15.25 -5.97
C GLY A 16 0.99 16.25 -5.09
N ASN A 17 0.27 17.17 -4.48
CA ASN A 17 0.84 18.19 -3.61
C ASN A 17 0.79 17.83 -2.13
N GLY A 18 0.41 16.60 -1.81
CA GLY A 18 0.19 16.21 -0.42
C GLY A 18 0.81 14.89 -0.06
N THR A 19 0.54 14.49 1.17
CA THR A 19 0.98 13.21 1.71
C THR A 19 -0.24 12.46 2.23
N GLY A 20 -0.38 11.20 1.84
CA GLY A 20 -1.40 10.33 2.37
C GLY A 20 -0.83 9.48 3.50
N THR A 21 -1.67 9.08 4.44
CA THR A 21 -1.29 8.18 5.53
C THR A 21 -2.37 7.13 5.73
N GLY A 22 -1.95 5.97 6.23
CA GLY A 22 -2.88 4.89 6.51
C GLY A 22 -2.18 3.73 7.20
N LYS A 23 -2.93 2.65 7.39
CA LYS A 23 -2.42 1.43 8.02
C LYS A 23 -2.45 0.28 7.03
N VAL A 24 -1.42 -0.53 7.04
CA VAL A 24 -1.35 -1.73 6.21
C VAL A 24 -2.39 -2.73 6.69
N GLU A 25 -3.26 -3.18 5.78
CA GLU A 25 -4.22 -4.23 6.07
C GLU A 25 -3.73 -5.59 5.59
N LYS A 26 -3.13 -5.64 4.41
CA LYS A 26 -2.61 -6.87 3.82
C LYS A 26 -1.37 -6.59 3.01
N SER A 27 -0.51 -7.57 2.89
CA SER A 27 0.67 -7.49 2.03
C SER A 27 0.63 -8.61 1.00
N TYR A 28 1.21 -8.34 -0.16
CA TYR A 28 1.24 -9.28 -1.28
C TYR A 28 2.64 -9.30 -1.86
N THR A 29 3.11 -10.49 -2.20
CA THR A 29 4.40 -10.66 -2.87
C THR A 29 4.24 -11.13 -4.31
N GLU A 30 3.02 -11.09 -4.82
CA GLU A 30 2.67 -11.43 -6.19
C GLU A 30 1.81 -10.31 -6.77
N LYS A 31 1.69 -10.29 -8.10
CA LYS A 31 0.80 -9.33 -8.74
C LYS A 31 -0.60 -9.39 -8.12
N VAL A 32 -1.12 -8.25 -7.76
CA VAL A 32 -2.40 -8.14 -7.08
C VAL A 32 -3.25 -7.06 -7.73
N SER A 33 -4.54 -7.34 -7.83
CA SER A 33 -5.54 -6.38 -8.31
C SER A 33 -6.63 -6.25 -7.27
N ARG A 34 -7.02 -5.02 -6.97
CA ARG A 34 -8.10 -4.74 -6.02
C ARG A 34 -9.00 -3.68 -6.60
N LYS A 35 -10.29 -3.83 -6.38
CA LYS A 35 -11.25 -2.82 -6.79
C LYS A 35 -11.38 -1.79 -5.66
N ILE A 36 -11.01 -0.55 -5.96
CA ILE A 36 -10.99 0.54 -5.00
C ILE A 36 -11.80 1.68 -5.56
N ASP A 37 -12.84 2.10 -4.84
CA ASP A 37 -13.73 3.18 -5.25
C ASP A 37 -14.27 2.99 -6.67
N GLY A 38 -14.61 1.74 -7.02
CA GLY A 38 -15.15 1.42 -8.34
C GLY A 38 -14.12 1.26 -9.44
N ASN A 39 -12.86 1.47 -9.14
CA ASN A 39 -11.76 1.35 -10.10
C ASN A 39 -10.87 0.17 -9.76
N GLU A 40 -10.47 -0.59 -10.76
CA GLU A 40 -9.53 -1.67 -10.55
C GLU A 40 -8.12 -1.12 -10.53
N VAL A 41 -7.41 -1.37 -9.45
CA VAL A 41 -6.02 -0.96 -9.28
C VAL A 41 -5.16 -2.20 -9.23
N THR A 42 -4.11 -2.23 -10.03
CA THR A 42 -3.19 -3.36 -10.12
C THR A 42 -1.79 -2.92 -9.77
N ARG A 43 -1.08 -3.73 -9.00
CA ARG A 43 0.34 -3.53 -8.71
C ARG A 43 1.09 -4.83 -8.89
N ASN A 44 2.24 -4.74 -9.54
CA ASN A 44 3.17 -5.87 -9.58
C ASN A 44 3.90 -5.91 -8.26
N ALA A 45 4.12 -7.11 -7.74
CA ALA A 45 4.80 -7.27 -6.47
C ALA A 45 5.68 -8.50 -6.50
N ASP A 46 6.72 -8.50 -5.66
CA ASP A 46 7.58 -9.63 -5.44
C ASP A 46 8.12 -9.54 -4.01
N ASP A 47 9.01 -10.47 -3.65
CA ASP A 47 9.55 -10.52 -2.29
C ASP A 47 10.36 -9.28 -1.94
N ASP A 48 10.98 -8.65 -2.93
CA ASP A 48 11.82 -7.47 -2.70
C ASP A 48 11.01 -6.18 -2.74
N ASN A 49 9.84 -6.21 -3.34
CA ASN A 49 8.99 -5.04 -3.48
C ASN A 49 7.52 -5.46 -3.36
N PRO A 50 7.08 -5.83 -2.15
CA PRO A 50 5.70 -6.24 -1.96
C PRO A 50 4.73 -5.08 -2.18
N ALA A 51 3.47 -5.43 -2.44
CA ALA A 51 2.39 -4.47 -2.51
C ALA A 51 1.55 -4.55 -1.25
N TYR A 52 0.92 -3.46 -0.89
CA TYR A 52 0.11 -3.37 0.32
C TYR A 52 -1.25 -2.81 0.03
N TYR A 53 -2.26 -3.44 0.61
CA TYR A 53 -3.61 -2.90 0.66
C TYR A 53 -3.72 -2.12 1.96
N ILE A 54 -4.00 -0.82 1.86
CA ILE A 54 -3.84 0.12 2.96
C ILE A 54 -5.17 0.82 3.21
N GLU A 55 -5.59 0.85 4.47
CA GLU A 55 -6.73 1.65 4.88
C GLU A 55 -6.25 3.05 5.24
N GLN A 56 -6.77 4.04 4.54
CA GLN A 56 -6.44 5.44 4.81
C GLN A 56 -7.10 5.92 6.09
N ASP A 57 -6.52 6.94 6.70
CA ASP A 57 -7.06 7.50 7.94
C ASP A 57 -8.49 8.06 7.76
N ASP A 58 -8.85 8.41 6.54
CA ASP A 58 -10.18 8.93 6.23
C ASP A 58 -11.20 7.83 5.87
N GLY A 59 -10.80 6.59 5.95
CA GLY A 59 -11.68 5.44 5.69
C GLY A 59 -11.61 4.86 4.30
N GLY A 60 -10.90 5.50 3.37
CA GLY A 60 -10.70 4.96 2.04
C GLY A 60 -9.59 3.92 2.01
N HIS A 61 -9.36 3.32 0.84
CA HIS A 61 -8.31 2.33 0.67
C HIS A 61 -7.45 2.68 -0.53
N VAL A 62 -6.18 2.27 -0.49
CA VAL A 62 -5.26 2.39 -1.62
C VAL A 62 -4.42 1.12 -1.72
N LEU A 63 -3.85 0.90 -2.89
CA LEU A 63 -2.92 -0.20 -3.14
C LEU A 63 -1.60 0.42 -3.57
N LYS A 64 -0.55 0.19 -2.80
CA LYS A 64 0.76 0.81 -3.03
C LYS A 64 1.86 -0.24 -2.97
N SER A 65 2.92 -0.03 -3.74
CA SER A 65 4.11 -0.85 -3.66
C SER A 65 5.00 -0.38 -2.50
N HIS A 66 5.80 -1.29 -1.98
CA HIS A 66 6.72 -0.98 -0.88
C HIS A 66 7.59 0.24 -1.21
N SER A 67 8.06 0.34 -2.45
CA SER A 67 8.92 1.44 -2.89
C SER A 67 8.21 2.79 -2.88
N GLU A 68 6.88 2.80 -2.85
CA GLU A 68 6.09 4.04 -2.81
C GLU A 68 5.84 4.52 -1.39
N LEU A 69 6.19 3.74 -0.38
CA LEU A 69 5.81 3.98 1.00
C LEU A 69 7.00 4.29 1.89
N GLU A 70 6.70 4.98 2.98
CA GLU A 70 7.62 5.18 4.09
C GLU A 70 6.88 4.88 5.38
N LYS A 71 7.60 4.46 6.40
CA LYS A 71 7.00 4.26 7.71
C LYS A 71 6.66 5.63 8.31
N ALA A 72 5.41 5.76 8.72
CA ALA A 72 4.94 7.02 9.29
C ALA A 72 5.36 7.17 10.75
#